data_2556880d057ec811f40a20810572a39b
#
_entry.id   2556880d057ec811f40a20810572a39b
#
_cell.length_a   1.000
_cell.length_b   1.000
_cell.length_c   1.000
_cell.angle_alpha   90.00
_cell.angle_beta   90.00
_cell.angle_gamma   90.00
#
_symmetry.space_group_name_H-M   'P 1'
#
loop_
_entity.id
_entity.type
_entity.pdbx_description
1 polymer ?
#
loop_
_entity_poly.entity_id
_entity_poly.type
_entity_poly.pdbx_seq_one_letter_code
_entity_poly.pdbx_strand_id
1 'polypeptide(L)'
;KILLPIIAVLGAAIFFSVFIIKEVNQAIVLQFGDPKRIITEPGLNFKIPFIQNVVYLDKRILNLDTPPEEVIASDQKRLIVDAFARFKIVDPLKFYISVGNERVARSRLSTIINSRIRNVLGQQELQTLLSKDRTKQMSLIQEGVNAEAENFGIEIVDVRIKRADLPQANSDAIFRRMQTEREREAKEFRAKGAEMAVTITSTADKEVTVILANAQKESEIMKGEGDGQRNKIFAN
;
A
#
# COMPACT_ATOMS: atom_id res chain seq x y z
N LYS A 1 -58.43 -41.91 19.16
CA LYS A 1 -58.39 -40.46 19.41
C LYS A 1 -56.90 -39.94 19.68
N ILE A 2 -55.95 -40.82 20.06
CA ILE A 2 -54.54 -40.45 20.36
C ILE A 2 -53.70 -40.40 19.08
N LEU A 3 -54.11 -41.06 18.00
CA LEU A 3 -53.35 -41.13 16.74
C LEU A 3 -53.22 -39.77 16.05
N LEU A 4 -54.27 -38.96 16.08
CA LEU A 4 -54.32 -37.65 15.44
C LEU A 4 -53.32 -36.63 16.00
N PRO A 5 -53.16 -36.45 17.33
CA PRO A 5 -52.10 -35.59 17.90
C PRO A 5 -50.71 -36.11 17.63
N ILE A 6 -50.47 -37.43 17.57
CA ILE A 6 -49.16 -38.00 17.23
C ILE A 6 -48.76 -37.66 15.79
N ILE A 7 -49.67 -37.80 14.84
CA ILE A 7 -49.46 -37.43 13.43
C ILE A 7 -49.18 -35.91 13.31
N ALA A 8 -49.88 -35.07 14.05
CA ALA A 8 -49.66 -33.63 14.06
C ALA A 8 -48.29 -33.25 14.60
N VAL A 9 -47.84 -33.89 15.70
CA VAL A 9 -46.48 -33.68 16.27
C VAL A 9 -45.40 -34.16 15.31
N LEU A 10 -45.59 -35.30 14.64
CA LEU A 10 -44.66 -35.84 13.66
C LEU A 10 -44.55 -34.91 12.43
N GLY A 11 -45.69 -34.44 11.92
CA GLY A 11 -45.73 -33.46 10.82
C GLY A 11 -45.06 -32.14 11.18
N ALA A 12 -45.30 -31.62 12.36
CA ALA A 12 -44.62 -30.43 12.87
C ALA A 12 -43.11 -30.65 13.00
N ALA A 13 -42.67 -31.79 13.53
CA ALA A 13 -41.24 -32.13 13.65
C ALA A 13 -40.57 -32.19 12.29
N ILE A 14 -41.21 -32.78 11.28
CA ILE A 14 -40.68 -32.80 9.89
C ILE A 14 -40.60 -31.39 9.31
N PHE A 15 -41.62 -30.57 9.51
CA PHE A 15 -41.65 -29.19 9.01
C PHE A 15 -40.52 -28.33 9.60
N PHE A 16 -40.24 -28.43 10.90
CA PHE A 16 -39.18 -27.72 11.57
C PHE A 16 -37.78 -28.33 11.34
N SER A 17 -37.70 -29.54 10.77
CA SER A 17 -36.45 -30.22 10.44
C SER A 17 -35.81 -29.72 9.14
N VAL A 18 -36.61 -29.19 8.23
CA VAL A 18 -36.17 -28.81 6.88
C VAL A 18 -35.68 -27.36 6.86
N PHE A 19 -34.54 -27.11 6.20
CA PHE A 19 -34.05 -25.76 5.90
C PHE A 19 -33.35 -25.70 4.54
N ILE A 20 -33.34 -24.52 3.94
CA ILE A 20 -32.79 -24.30 2.61
C ILE A 20 -31.59 -23.38 2.71
N ILE A 21 -30.47 -23.75 2.05
CA ILE A 21 -29.30 -22.94 1.88
C ILE A 21 -29.32 -22.37 0.47
N LYS A 22 -29.25 -21.04 0.36
CA LYS A 22 -29.16 -20.32 -0.90
C LYS A 22 -27.71 -20.35 -1.42
N GLU A 23 -27.49 -20.16 -2.73
CA GLU A 23 -26.14 -20.13 -3.35
C GLU A 23 -25.22 -19.08 -2.74
N VAL A 24 -25.76 -17.99 -2.25
CA VAL A 24 -25.00 -16.89 -1.64
C VAL A 24 -24.57 -17.16 -0.20
N ASN A 25 -25.10 -18.23 0.41
CA ASN A 25 -24.88 -18.56 1.81
C ASN A 25 -24.18 -19.92 1.95
N GLN A 26 -23.48 -20.05 3.05
CA GLN A 26 -23.00 -21.30 3.62
C GLN A 26 -23.55 -21.39 5.05
N ALA A 27 -23.64 -22.58 5.59
CA ALA A 27 -24.27 -22.77 6.88
C ALA A 27 -23.44 -23.70 7.79
N ILE A 28 -23.48 -23.40 9.08
CA ILE A 28 -22.97 -24.28 10.13
C ILE A 28 -24.14 -24.76 10.94
N VAL A 29 -24.25 -26.08 11.08
CA VAL A 29 -25.25 -26.72 11.97
C VAL A 29 -24.59 -26.90 13.32
N LEU A 30 -25.12 -26.21 14.31
CA LEU A 30 -24.65 -26.26 15.71
C LEU A 30 -25.56 -27.18 16.51
N GLN A 31 -24.99 -27.96 17.40
CA GLN A 31 -25.71 -28.75 18.39
C GLN A 31 -25.26 -28.31 19.78
N PHE A 32 -26.17 -27.69 20.54
CA PHE A 32 -25.83 -27.09 21.84
C PHE A 32 -24.66 -26.11 21.82
N GLY A 33 -24.48 -25.39 20.67
CA GLY A 33 -23.41 -24.45 20.46
C GLY A 33 -22.15 -25.04 19.83
N ASP A 34 -22.04 -26.37 19.76
CA ASP A 34 -20.90 -27.07 19.16
C ASP A 34 -21.12 -27.31 17.66
N PRO A 35 -20.17 -26.92 16.77
CA PRO A 35 -20.29 -27.13 15.34
C PRO A 35 -20.18 -28.60 14.95
N LYS A 36 -21.23 -29.15 14.41
CA LYS A 36 -21.30 -30.57 14.02
C LYS A 36 -21.16 -30.79 12.52
N ARG A 37 -21.70 -29.88 11.71
CA ARG A 37 -21.73 -30.05 10.25
C ARG A 37 -21.65 -28.70 9.57
N ILE A 38 -20.80 -28.62 8.54
CA ILE A 38 -20.66 -27.48 7.67
C ILE A 38 -21.32 -27.83 6.34
N ILE A 39 -22.06 -26.90 5.76
CA ILE A 39 -22.73 -27.09 4.49
C ILE A 39 -22.40 -25.86 3.62
N THR A 40 -21.63 -26.10 2.57
CA THR A 40 -21.17 -25.06 1.63
C THR A 40 -21.93 -25.12 0.30
N GLU A 41 -22.65 -26.23 0.05
CA GLU A 41 -23.44 -26.42 -1.15
C GLU A 41 -24.88 -25.94 -0.94
N PRO A 42 -25.47 -25.26 -1.93
CA PRO A 42 -26.85 -24.83 -1.88
C PRO A 42 -27.77 -26.04 -2.00
N GLY A 43 -28.93 -25.93 -1.36
CA GLY A 43 -29.93 -26.98 -1.46
C GLY A 43 -30.78 -27.17 -0.20
N LEU A 44 -31.55 -28.20 -0.23
CA LEU A 44 -32.44 -28.61 0.86
C LEU A 44 -31.65 -29.49 1.82
N ASN A 45 -31.70 -29.11 3.10
CA ASN A 45 -30.99 -29.80 4.16
C ASN A 45 -31.87 -30.06 5.37
N PHE A 46 -31.44 -30.99 6.22
CA PHE A 46 -32.18 -31.40 7.40
C PHE A 46 -31.40 -31.11 8.67
N LYS A 47 -32.11 -30.69 9.72
CA LYS A 47 -31.58 -30.51 11.08
C LYS A 47 -32.53 -31.19 12.08
N ILE A 48 -32.01 -31.53 13.24
CA ILE A 48 -32.82 -32.02 14.35
C ILE A 48 -33.51 -30.83 15.02
N PRO A 49 -34.83 -30.70 14.94
CA PRO A 49 -35.56 -29.59 15.54
C PRO A 49 -35.31 -29.53 17.06
N PHE A 50 -35.29 -28.32 17.62
CA PHE A 50 -35.06 -28.00 19.05
C PHE A 50 -33.66 -28.30 19.58
N ILE A 51 -32.88 -29.21 18.96
CA ILE A 51 -31.52 -29.57 19.38
C ILE A 51 -30.45 -28.86 18.54
N GLN A 52 -30.71 -28.71 17.24
CA GLN A 52 -29.76 -28.12 16.30
C GLN A 52 -30.21 -26.74 15.83
N ASN A 53 -29.26 -25.81 15.87
CA ASN A 53 -29.39 -24.46 15.30
C ASN A 53 -28.56 -24.33 14.05
N VAL A 54 -29.01 -23.51 13.08
CA VAL A 54 -28.27 -23.23 11.83
C VAL A 54 -27.85 -21.79 11.84
N VAL A 55 -26.55 -21.58 11.69
CA VAL A 55 -25.93 -20.25 11.50
C VAL A 55 -25.59 -20.10 10.03
N TYR A 56 -26.15 -19.08 9.39
CA TYR A 56 -25.87 -18.75 7.99
C TYR A 56 -24.73 -17.74 7.94
N LEU A 57 -23.78 -17.98 7.04
CA LEU A 57 -22.66 -17.10 6.73
C LEU A 57 -22.72 -16.75 5.25
N ASP A 58 -22.42 -15.51 4.91
CA ASP A 58 -22.36 -15.06 3.52
C ASP A 58 -21.11 -15.63 2.84
N LYS A 59 -21.29 -16.24 1.66
CA LYS A 59 -20.20 -16.82 0.85
C LYS A 59 -19.62 -15.83 -0.15
N ARG A 60 -20.29 -14.70 -0.36
CA ARG A 60 -19.88 -13.66 -1.31
C ARG A 60 -18.68 -12.88 -0.80
N ILE A 61 -18.10 -12.10 -1.70
CA ILE A 61 -17.09 -11.09 -1.35
C ILE A 61 -17.81 -9.94 -0.62
N LEU A 62 -17.40 -9.69 0.60
CA LEU A 62 -17.92 -8.65 1.48
C LEU A 62 -17.00 -7.45 1.48
N ASN A 63 -17.56 -6.25 1.51
CA ASN A 63 -16.80 -5.01 1.65
C ASN A 63 -16.62 -4.66 3.12
N LEU A 64 -15.44 -4.21 3.47
CA LEU A 64 -15.10 -3.67 4.78
C LEU A 64 -14.49 -2.28 4.60
N ASP A 65 -15.20 -1.25 5.01
CA ASP A 65 -14.66 0.10 5.12
C ASP A 65 -14.02 0.26 6.50
N THR A 66 -12.75 0.70 6.52
CA THR A 66 -12.07 1.02 7.78
C THR A 66 -12.30 2.49 8.11
N PRO A 67 -12.41 2.85 9.40
CA PRO A 67 -12.43 4.25 9.77
C PRO A 67 -11.10 4.91 9.36
N PRO A 68 -11.14 6.20 8.95
CA PRO A 68 -9.93 6.96 8.65
C PRO A 68 -8.96 6.94 9.83
N GLU A 69 -7.68 6.66 9.55
CA GLU A 69 -6.63 6.54 10.55
C GLU A 69 -5.51 7.53 10.27
N GLU A 70 -4.95 8.14 11.33
CA GLU A 70 -3.79 9.01 11.22
C GLU A 70 -2.50 8.17 11.21
N VAL A 71 -1.70 8.34 10.15
CA VAL A 71 -0.43 7.63 9.94
C VAL A 71 0.68 8.67 9.79
N ILE A 72 1.82 8.42 10.43
CA ILE A 72 3.03 9.25 10.30
C ILE A 72 3.96 8.57 9.31
N ALA A 73 4.25 9.22 8.18
CA ALA A 73 5.20 8.75 7.19
C ALA A 73 6.66 8.88 7.68
N SER A 74 7.61 8.24 6.99
CA SER A 74 9.04 8.28 7.39
C SER A 74 9.63 9.69 7.38
N ASP A 75 9.11 10.57 6.55
CA ASP A 75 9.45 12.01 6.49
C ASP A 75 8.72 12.87 7.53
N GLN A 76 8.16 12.24 8.58
CA GLN A 76 7.44 12.85 9.70
C GLN A 76 6.17 13.65 9.31
N LYS A 77 5.67 13.45 8.11
CA LYS A 77 4.39 14.03 7.68
C LYS A 77 3.23 13.17 8.16
N ARG A 78 2.23 13.83 8.74
CA ARG A 78 0.99 13.17 9.17
C ARG A 78 0.02 13.07 8.01
N LEU A 79 -0.58 11.91 7.84
CA LEU A 79 -1.55 11.59 6.80
C LEU A 79 -2.81 11.02 7.43
N ILE A 80 -3.97 11.43 6.96
CA ILE A 80 -5.24 10.75 7.25
C ILE A 80 -5.48 9.80 6.10
N VAL A 81 -5.46 8.51 6.40
CA VAL A 81 -5.62 7.44 5.43
C VAL A 81 -6.98 6.79 5.59
N ASP A 82 -7.75 6.78 4.52
CA ASP A 82 -9.02 6.07 4.41
C ASP A 82 -8.83 4.86 3.48
N ALA A 83 -9.17 3.68 3.96
CA ALA A 83 -8.96 2.44 3.24
C ALA A 83 -10.21 1.54 3.27
N PHE A 84 -10.27 0.63 2.31
CA PHE A 84 -11.25 -0.43 2.31
C PHE A 84 -10.61 -1.76 1.94
N ALA A 85 -11.22 -2.84 2.39
CA ALA A 85 -10.85 -4.18 2.01
C ALA A 85 -12.05 -4.95 1.48
N ARG A 86 -11.78 -5.95 0.66
CA ARG A 86 -12.75 -6.96 0.24
C ARG A 86 -12.28 -8.31 0.75
N PHE A 87 -13.17 -9.00 1.43
CA PHE A 87 -12.87 -10.29 2.02
C PHE A 87 -13.99 -11.30 1.76
N LYS A 88 -13.67 -12.57 1.86
CA LYS A 88 -14.62 -13.67 1.81
C LYS A 88 -14.32 -14.68 2.93
N ILE A 89 -15.37 -15.37 3.40
CA ILE A 89 -15.25 -16.42 4.39
C ILE A 89 -15.02 -17.74 3.63
N VAL A 90 -13.79 -18.29 3.76
CA VAL A 90 -13.40 -19.53 3.08
C VAL A 90 -13.60 -20.75 3.97
N ASP A 91 -13.27 -20.63 5.24
CA ASP A 91 -13.46 -21.70 6.23
C ASP A 91 -14.49 -21.27 7.27
N PRO A 92 -15.76 -21.71 7.13
CA PRO A 92 -16.82 -21.40 8.07
C PRO A 92 -16.55 -21.88 9.49
N LEU A 93 -15.92 -23.06 9.64
CA LEU A 93 -15.65 -23.62 10.95
C LEU A 93 -14.64 -22.77 11.71
N LYS A 94 -13.51 -22.50 11.07
CA LYS A 94 -12.45 -21.67 11.62
C LYS A 94 -12.95 -20.27 11.95
N PHE A 95 -13.80 -19.71 11.06
CA PHE A 95 -14.46 -18.43 11.27
C PHE A 95 -15.36 -18.45 12.51
N TYR A 96 -16.22 -19.44 12.65
CA TYR A 96 -17.14 -19.51 13.76
C TYR A 96 -16.40 -19.69 15.11
N ILE A 97 -15.39 -20.54 15.15
CA ILE A 97 -14.62 -20.81 16.39
C ILE A 97 -13.79 -19.59 16.80
N SER A 98 -13.16 -18.91 15.86
CA SER A 98 -12.22 -17.81 16.16
C SER A 98 -12.91 -16.46 16.36
N VAL A 99 -13.96 -16.19 15.61
CA VAL A 99 -14.59 -14.86 15.51
C VAL A 99 -16.08 -14.90 15.92
N GLY A 100 -16.76 -15.98 15.64
CA GLY A 100 -18.16 -16.21 16.01
C GLY A 100 -19.18 -15.55 15.09
N ASN A 101 -18.99 -14.29 14.71
CA ASN A 101 -19.93 -13.57 13.86
C ASN A 101 -19.26 -12.49 12.99
N GLU A 102 -19.95 -12.05 11.95
CA GLU A 102 -19.44 -11.07 10.99
C GLU A 102 -19.10 -9.69 11.62
N ARG A 103 -19.84 -9.25 12.62
CA ARG A 103 -19.58 -7.97 13.27
C ARG A 103 -18.23 -7.96 13.97
N VAL A 104 -17.90 -9.02 14.70
CA VAL A 104 -16.60 -9.19 15.37
C VAL A 104 -15.50 -9.35 14.34
N ALA A 105 -15.75 -10.09 13.24
CA ALA A 105 -14.81 -10.21 12.12
C ALA A 105 -14.45 -8.85 11.54
N ARG A 106 -15.43 -8.03 11.23
CA ARG A 106 -15.25 -6.68 10.69
C ARG A 106 -14.39 -5.81 11.63
N SER A 107 -14.66 -5.84 12.93
CA SER A 107 -13.89 -5.08 13.92
C SER A 107 -12.43 -5.54 13.99
N ARG A 108 -12.19 -6.86 14.06
CA ARG A 108 -10.82 -7.42 14.09
C ARG A 108 -10.06 -7.13 12.81
N LEU A 109 -10.68 -7.39 11.65
CA LEU A 109 -10.05 -7.10 10.36
C LEU A 109 -9.72 -5.60 10.20
N SER A 110 -10.61 -4.70 10.63
CA SER A 110 -10.35 -3.26 10.62
C SER A 110 -9.08 -2.91 11.42
N THR A 111 -8.92 -3.48 12.62
CA THR A 111 -7.73 -3.29 13.45
C THR A 111 -6.46 -3.81 12.78
N ILE A 112 -6.53 -5.00 12.18
CA ILE A 112 -5.39 -5.61 11.46
C ILE A 112 -5.02 -4.75 10.25
N ILE A 113 -5.99 -4.35 9.45
CA ILE A 113 -5.78 -3.51 8.26
C ILE A 113 -5.12 -2.19 8.65
N ASN A 114 -5.65 -1.49 9.66
CA ASN A 114 -5.09 -0.22 10.12
C ASN A 114 -3.67 -0.40 10.66
N SER A 115 -3.41 -1.47 11.40
CA SER A 115 -2.06 -1.79 11.89
C SER A 115 -1.07 -2.03 10.74
N ARG A 116 -1.46 -2.77 9.72
CA ARG A 116 -0.62 -3.05 8.54
C ARG A 116 -0.42 -1.82 7.68
N ILE A 117 -1.45 -1.01 7.47
CA ILE A 117 -1.36 0.27 6.78
C ILE A 117 -0.34 1.17 7.50
N ARG A 118 -0.46 1.33 8.82
CA ARG A 118 0.48 2.14 9.61
C ARG A 118 1.91 1.63 9.50
N ASN A 119 2.11 0.32 9.55
CA ASN A 119 3.44 -0.28 9.45
C ASN A 119 4.06 -0.06 8.07
N VAL A 120 3.34 -0.35 6.99
CA VAL A 120 3.85 -0.22 5.62
C VAL A 120 4.04 1.25 5.23
N LEU A 121 3.06 2.12 5.51
CA LEU A 121 3.12 3.53 5.15
C LEU A 121 4.11 4.32 6.03
N GLY A 122 4.25 3.94 7.30
CA GLY A 122 5.20 4.57 8.22
C GLY A 122 6.67 4.39 7.82
N GLN A 123 6.98 3.40 6.99
CA GLN A 123 8.32 3.15 6.46
C GLN A 123 8.61 3.88 5.14
N GLN A 124 7.63 4.55 4.55
CA GLN A 124 7.71 5.19 3.24
C GLN A 124 7.58 6.71 3.35
N GLU A 125 8.21 7.42 2.41
CA GLU A 125 8.04 8.85 2.26
C GLU A 125 6.71 9.18 1.56
N LEU A 126 6.12 10.33 1.89
CA LEU A 126 4.87 10.79 1.28
C LEU A 126 4.93 10.80 -0.25
N GLN A 127 6.06 11.19 -0.83
CA GLN A 127 6.23 11.28 -2.28
C GLN A 127 6.14 9.92 -2.97
N THR A 128 6.68 8.86 -2.34
CA THR A 128 6.59 7.49 -2.81
C THR A 128 5.15 6.96 -2.77
N LEU A 129 4.39 7.35 -1.75
CA LEU A 129 2.98 6.98 -1.61
C LEU A 129 2.07 7.59 -2.68
N LEU A 130 2.46 8.73 -3.24
CA LEU A 130 1.75 9.42 -4.31
C LEU A 130 2.21 8.99 -5.71
N SER A 131 3.29 8.22 -5.83
CA SER A 131 3.91 7.77 -7.09
C SER A 131 3.34 6.44 -7.61
N LYS A 132 3.90 5.95 -8.73
CA LYS A 132 3.50 4.69 -9.38
C LYS A 132 3.77 3.43 -8.55
N ASP A 133 4.58 3.49 -7.50
CA ASP A 133 4.91 2.35 -6.63
C ASP A 133 3.80 1.96 -5.64
N ARG A 134 2.68 2.69 -5.67
CA ARG A 134 1.52 2.43 -4.83
C ARG A 134 0.99 0.99 -4.93
N THR A 135 1.04 0.39 -6.12
CA THR A 135 0.56 -0.99 -6.35
C THR A 135 1.35 -2.01 -5.53
N LYS A 136 2.68 -1.87 -5.47
CA LYS A 136 3.55 -2.76 -4.70
C LYS A 136 3.26 -2.67 -3.19
N GLN A 137 2.98 -1.47 -2.71
CA GLN A 137 2.64 -1.23 -1.31
C GLN A 137 1.30 -1.85 -0.93
N MET A 138 0.31 -1.75 -1.84
CA MET A 138 -1.00 -2.39 -1.64
C MET A 138 -0.87 -3.91 -1.59
N SER A 139 -0.03 -4.52 -2.43
CA SER A 139 0.24 -5.96 -2.38
C SER A 139 0.86 -6.39 -1.05
N LEU A 140 1.84 -5.64 -0.54
CA LEU A 140 2.47 -5.92 0.76
C LEU A 140 1.47 -5.81 1.92
N ILE A 141 0.59 -4.82 1.88
CA ILE A 141 -0.49 -4.68 2.88
C ILE A 141 -1.45 -5.87 2.77
N GLN A 142 -1.89 -6.20 1.56
CA GLN A 142 -2.82 -7.31 1.32
C GLN A 142 -2.23 -8.64 1.80
N GLU A 143 -0.99 -8.97 1.45
CA GLU A 143 -0.30 -10.18 1.89
C GLU A 143 -0.18 -10.25 3.42
N GLY A 144 0.23 -9.14 4.04
CA GLY A 144 0.34 -9.07 5.49
C GLY A 144 -0.98 -9.20 6.22
N VAL A 145 -2.06 -8.60 5.70
CA VAL A 145 -3.41 -8.74 6.26
C VAL A 145 -3.94 -10.16 6.03
N ASN A 146 -3.71 -10.73 4.83
CA ASN A 146 -4.19 -12.07 4.49
C ASN A 146 -3.56 -13.13 5.40
N ALA A 147 -2.27 -13.05 5.68
CA ALA A 147 -1.58 -13.98 6.57
C ALA A 147 -2.19 -14.01 8.00
N GLU A 148 -2.68 -12.87 8.49
CA GLU A 148 -3.38 -12.81 9.77
C GLU A 148 -4.86 -13.24 9.65
N ALA A 149 -5.52 -12.88 8.55
CA ALA A 149 -6.93 -13.20 8.29
C ALA A 149 -7.19 -14.70 8.10
N GLU A 150 -6.22 -15.43 7.55
CA GLU A 150 -6.27 -16.90 7.42
C GLU A 150 -6.48 -17.62 8.76
N ASN A 151 -5.99 -17.04 9.87
CA ASN A 151 -6.23 -17.58 11.22
C ASN A 151 -7.70 -17.51 11.63
N PHE A 152 -8.48 -16.69 10.96
CA PHE A 152 -9.92 -16.52 11.18
C PHE A 152 -10.78 -17.22 10.13
N GLY A 153 -10.17 -17.98 9.20
CA GLY A 153 -10.89 -18.62 8.09
C GLY A 153 -11.38 -17.61 7.03
N ILE A 154 -10.73 -16.45 6.94
CA ILE A 154 -11.05 -15.35 6.04
C ILE A 154 -9.93 -15.21 5.03
N GLU A 155 -10.27 -14.99 3.75
CA GLU A 155 -9.36 -14.61 2.68
C GLU A 155 -9.57 -13.16 2.30
N ILE A 156 -8.50 -12.40 2.25
CA ILE A 156 -8.50 -11.02 1.77
C ILE A 156 -8.31 -10.99 0.26
N VAL A 157 -9.34 -10.59 -0.45
CA VAL A 157 -9.34 -10.51 -1.92
C VAL A 157 -8.59 -9.28 -2.41
N ASP A 158 -8.78 -8.14 -1.74
CA ASP A 158 -8.18 -6.87 -2.14
C ASP A 158 -8.14 -5.90 -0.96
N VAL A 159 -7.09 -5.07 -0.89
CA VAL A 159 -7.00 -3.95 0.05
C VAL A 159 -6.59 -2.71 -0.73
N ARG A 160 -7.33 -1.62 -0.58
CA ARG A 160 -7.02 -0.35 -1.25
C ARG A 160 -7.19 0.84 -0.34
N ILE A 161 -6.31 1.80 -0.53
CA ILE A 161 -6.44 3.13 0.05
C ILE A 161 -7.36 3.94 -0.86
N LYS A 162 -8.46 4.44 -0.33
CA LYS A 162 -9.38 5.36 -1.01
C LYS A 162 -8.76 6.74 -1.13
N ARG A 163 -8.25 7.23 0.00
CA ARG A 163 -7.74 8.60 0.15
C ARG A 163 -6.60 8.62 1.17
N ALA A 164 -5.61 9.44 0.89
CA ALA A 164 -4.54 9.78 1.81
C ALA A 164 -4.33 11.29 1.75
N ASP A 165 -4.82 11.99 2.76
CA ASP A 165 -4.82 13.45 2.82
C ASP A 165 -3.98 13.95 4.00
N LEU A 166 -3.53 15.20 3.88
CA LEU A 166 -2.96 15.90 5.00
C LEU A 166 -4.07 16.40 5.95
N PRO A 167 -3.87 16.41 7.28
CA PRO A 167 -4.83 16.96 8.23
C PRO A 167 -5.18 18.42 7.90
N GLN A 168 -6.45 18.75 7.82
CA GLN A 168 -6.92 20.08 7.40
C GLN A 168 -6.41 21.23 8.27
N ALA A 169 -6.22 21.00 9.56
CA ALA A 169 -5.82 22.05 10.51
C ALA A 169 -4.43 22.67 10.22
N ASN A 170 -3.58 22.01 9.46
CA ASN A 170 -2.21 22.46 9.16
C ASN A 170 -1.87 22.49 7.67
N SER A 171 -2.82 22.20 6.78
CA SER A 171 -2.57 22.07 5.34
C SER A 171 -1.87 23.29 4.75
N ASP A 172 -2.35 24.49 5.01
CA ASP A 172 -1.77 25.73 4.46
C ASP A 172 -0.34 25.99 4.94
N ALA A 173 -0.06 25.73 6.21
CA ALA A 173 1.27 25.89 6.78
C ALA A 173 2.25 24.85 6.20
N ILE A 174 1.79 23.61 6.04
CA ILE A 174 2.57 22.52 5.42
C ILE A 174 2.83 22.82 3.95
N PHE A 175 1.84 23.28 3.17
CA PHE A 175 2.02 23.64 1.77
C PHE A 175 3.00 24.81 1.61
N ARG A 176 2.90 25.86 2.41
CA ARG A 176 3.88 26.97 2.40
C ARG A 176 5.29 26.48 2.71
N ARG A 177 5.46 25.62 3.72
CA ARG A 177 6.75 25.03 4.04
C ARG A 177 7.30 24.19 2.89
N MET A 178 6.49 23.34 2.29
CA MET A 178 6.87 22.54 1.11
C MET A 178 7.30 23.42 -0.07
N GLN A 179 6.55 24.50 -0.32
CA GLN A 179 6.89 25.46 -1.37
C GLN A 179 8.24 26.12 -1.10
N THR A 180 8.47 26.62 0.13
CA THR A 180 9.75 27.23 0.53
C THR A 180 10.90 26.23 0.42
N GLU A 181 10.69 24.98 0.78
CA GLU A 181 11.69 23.91 0.69
C GLU A 181 12.05 23.61 -0.76
N ARG A 182 11.07 23.54 -1.66
CA ARG A 182 11.28 23.37 -3.11
C ARG A 182 11.97 24.58 -3.75
N GLU A 183 11.63 25.78 -3.34
CA GLU A 183 12.32 26.99 -3.80
C GLU A 183 13.78 27.02 -3.37
N ARG A 184 14.07 26.58 -2.14
CA ARG A 184 15.45 26.47 -1.63
C ARG A 184 16.24 25.43 -2.42
N GLU A 185 15.68 24.25 -2.62
CA GLU A 185 16.28 23.16 -3.40
C GLU A 185 16.58 23.62 -4.85
N ALA A 186 15.62 24.28 -5.49
CA ALA A 186 15.81 24.83 -6.82
C ALA A 186 16.87 25.94 -6.90
N LYS A 187 17.03 26.76 -5.85
CA LYS A 187 18.09 27.75 -5.75
C LYS A 187 19.46 27.08 -5.58
N GLU A 188 19.52 26.03 -4.77
CA GLU A 188 20.76 25.27 -4.56
C GLU A 188 21.23 24.60 -5.86
N PHE A 189 20.34 23.92 -6.60
CA PHE A 189 20.70 23.34 -7.89
C PHE A 189 21.15 24.39 -8.91
N ARG A 190 20.49 25.55 -8.94
CA ARG A 190 20.92 26.67 -9.82
C ARG A 190 22.27 27.21 -9.43
N ALA A 191 22.54 27.35 -8.13
CA ALA A 191 23.83 27.81 -7.63
C ALA A 191 24.94 26.81 -7.99
N LYS A 192 24.73 25.52 -7.79
CA LYS A 192 25.70 24.48 -8.21
C LYS A 192 25.92 24.47 -9.72
N GLY A 193 24.89 24.66 -10.51
CA GLY A 193 24.98 24.76 -11.97
C GLY A 193 25.83 26.00 -12.39
N ALA A 194 25.60 27.14 -11.76
CA ALA A 194 26.39 28.36 -12.01
C ALA A 194 27.87 28.19 -11.59
N GLU A 195 28.14 27.59 -10.44
CA GLU A 195 29.49 27.27 -9.99
C GLU A 195 30.21 26.36 -10.99
N MET A 196 29.56 25.28 -11.44
CA MET A 196 30.14 24.39 -12.46
C MET A 196 30.40 25.12 -13.76
N ALA A 197 29.49 25.98 -14.23
CA ALA A 197 29.67 26.75 -15.45
C ALA A 197 30.90 27.69 -15.34
N VAL A 198 31.01 28.41 -14.23
CA VAL A 198 32.20 29.29 -13.99
C VAL A 198 33.49 28.48 -13.93
N THR A 199 33.49 27.35 -13.27
CA THR A 199 34.67 26.48 -13.17
C THR A 199 35.11 25.96 -14.54
N ILE A 200 34.17 25.48 -15.36
CA ILE A 200 34.44 24.98 -16.72
C ILE A 200 34.98 26.12 -17.60
N THR A 201 34.32 27.28 -17.59
CA THR A 201 34.70 28.44 -18.40
C THR A 201 36.10 28.94 -17.99
N SER A 202 36.35 29.12 -16.68
CA SER A 202 37.64 29.58 -16.19
C SER A 202 38.78 28.59 -16.50
N THR A 203 38.48 27.28 -16.47
CA THR A 203 39.50 26.26 -16.83
C THR A 203 39.82 26.35 -18.33
N ALA A 204 38.79 26.46 -19.18
CA ALA A 204 38.96 26.61 -20.62
C ALA A 204 39.74 27.92 -20.98
N ASP A 205 39.35 29.04 -20.36
CA ASP A 205 40.08 30.33 -20.56
C ASP A 205 41.55 30.28 -20.14
N LYS A 206 41.81 29.58 -19.02
CA LYS A 206 43.21 29.32 -18.58
C LYS A 206 43.96 28.49 -19.62
N GLU A 207 43.37 27.41 -20.12
CA GLU A 207 44.01 26.57 -21.14
C GLU A 207 44.28 27.34 -22.44
N VAL A 208 43.31 28.12 -22.92
CA VAL A 208 43.47 29.00 -24.08
C VAL A 208 44.66 29.97 -23.86
N THR A 209 44.70 30.62 -22.68
CA THR A 209 45.79 31.56 -22.35
C THR A 209 47.15 30.88 -22.35
N VAL A 210 47.25 29.68 -21.80
CA VAL A 210 48.50 28.89 -21.78
C VAL A 210 48.93 28.48 -23.18
N ILE A 211 47.99 28.02 -24.02
CA ILE A 211 48.27 27.62 -25.41
C ILE A 211 48.78 28.82 -26.22
N LEU A 212 48.09 29.97 -26.13
CA LEU A 212 48.50 31.19 -26.82
C LEU A 212 49.89 31.69 -26.36
N ALA A 213 50.12 31.68 -25.05
CA ALA A 213 51.43 32.09 -24.50
C ALA A 213 52.58 31.17 -24.95
N ASN A 214 52.34 29.86 -24.99
CA ASN A 214 53.34 28.91 -25.49
C ASN A 214 53.61 29.07 -27.00
N ALA A 215 52.55 29.26 -27.81
CA ALA A 215 52.69 29.51 -29.24
C ALA A 215 53.46 30.82 -29.52
N GLN A 216 53.18 31.87 -28.74
CA GLN A 216 53.91 33.14 -28.85
C GLN A 216 55.37 32.96 -28.47
N LYS A 217 55.65 32.24 -27.37
CA LYS A 217 57.02 31.93 -26.95
C LYS A 217 57.81 31.18 -28.06
N GLU A 218 57.23 30.15 -28.65
CA GLU A 218 57.83 29.37 -29.73
C GLU A 218 58.10 30.24 -30.96
N SER A 219 57.10 31.09 -31.32
CA SER A 219 57.26 32.06 -32.42
C SER A 219 58.48 33.03 -32.18
N GLU A 220 58.60 33.59 -30.99
CA GLU A 220 59.77 34.51 -30.68
C GLU A 220 61.06 33.75 -30.63
N ILE A 221 61.14 32.51 -30.17
CA ILE A 221 62.34 31.69 -30.24
C ILE A 221 62.75 31.45 -31.69
N MET A 222 61.83 31.02 -32.56
CA MET A 222 62.11 30.80 -33.97
C MET A 222 62.54 32.06 -34.71
N LYS A 223 61.97 33.22 -34.43
CA LYS A 223 62.41 34.52 -34.95
C LYS A 223 63.78 34.83 -34.49
N GLY A 224 64.09 34.67 -33.20
CA GLY A 224 65.43 34.90 -32.65
C GLY A 224 66.51 34.00 -33.25
N GLU A 225 66.19 32.71 -33.45
CA GLU A 225 67.07 31.76 -34.13
C GLU A 225 67.34 32.17 -35.60
N GLY A 226 66.21 32.52 -36.32
CA GLY A 226 66.32 32.99 -37.71
C GLY A 226 67.17 34.29 -37.86
N ASP A 227 66.96 35.26 -36.99
CA ASP A 227 67.79 36.49 -36.97
C ASP A 227 69.21 36.20 -36.59
N GLY A 228 69.50 35.30 -35.67
CA GLY A 228 70.82 34.83 -35.33
C GLY A 228 71.57 34.17 -36.49
N GLN A 229 70.85 33.29 -37.24
CA GLN A 229 71.43 32.68 -38.47
C GLN A 229 71.65 33.69 -39.56
N ARG A 230 70.69 34.59 -39.78
CA ARG A 230 70.86 35.70 -40.74
C ARG A 230 72.14 36.53 -40.43
N ASN A 231 72.25 36.94 -39.20
CA ASN A 231 73.41 37.73 -38.78
C ASN A 231 74.77 36.97 -38.95
N LYS A 232 74.81 35.67 -38.72
CA LYS A 232 76.00 34.83 -38.99
C LYS A 232 76.35 34.75 -40.48
N ILE A 233 75.34 34.69 -41.35
CA ILE A 233 75.54 34.63 -42.81
C ILE A 233 76.03 35.96 -43.34
N PHE A 234 75.60 37.10 -42.81
CA PHE A 234 76.03 38.42 -43.26
C PHE A 234 77.33 38.90 -42.62
N ALA A 235 77.80 38.23 -41.55
CA ALA A 235 79.09 38.58 -40.87
C ALA A 235 80.31 37.81 -41.44
N ASN A 236 80.11 36.83 -42.31
CA ASN A 236 81.08 36.13 -43.07
C ASN A 236 81.20 36.72 -44.52
#